data_283c0f0db0e0141fe34c7e7004b682ee
#
_entry.id   283c0f0db0e0141fe34c7e7004b682ee
#
_cell.length_a   1.000
_cell.length_b   1.000
_cell.length_c   1.000
_cell.angle_alpha   90.00
_cell.angle_beta   90.00
_cell.angle_gamma   90.00
#
_symmetry.space_group_name_H-M   'P 1'
#
loop_
_entity.id
_entity.type
_entity.pdbx_description
1 polymer ?
#
loop_
_entity_poly.entity_id
_entity_poly.type
_entity_poly.pdbx_seq_one_letter_code
_entity_poly.pdbx_strand_id
1 'polypeptide(L)'
;MGVFVILLHLNKIKMKKIKVLLGLFIISASLSGQTRSFGEKIEEGSIIENSKIQNLFLAKEKFNAKLKAKVTDVCQMKGCWMKLEIGDEKDIMVNFKDYSFFVPKNIIGKEVIVSGEAFKRNISVDELKHYARDRGENESVISLIVEPKEIYSLTAKGVILLP
;
A
#
# COMPACT_ATOMS: atom_id res chain seq x y z
N MET A 1 -5.73 -32.89 -59.79
CA MET A 1 -5.73 -33.43 -58.40
C MET A 1 -4.72 -32.73 -57.47
N GLY A 2 -3.65 -32.10 -58.00
CA GLY A 2 -2.63 -31.44 -57.18
C GLY A 2 -3.02 -30.09 -56.53
N VAL A 3 -3.78 -29.22 -57.22
CA VAL A 3 -4.10 -27.85 -56.74
C VAL A 3 -5.06 -27.84 -55.54
N PHE A 4 -5.96 -28.81 -55.46
CA PHE A 4 -6.93 -28.92 -54.35
C PHE A 4 -6.25 -29.34 -53.02
N VAL A 5 -5.23 -30.18 -53.10
CA VAL A 5 -4.45 -30.61 -51.92
C VAL A 5 -3.60 -29.48 -51.36
N ILE A 6 -3.03 -28.62 -52.20
CA ILE A 6 -2.23 -27.47 -51.82
C ILE A 6 -3.10 -26.41 -51.14
N LEU A 7 -4.32 -26.13 -51.63
CA LEU A 7 -5.27 -25.19 -51.03
C LEU A 7 -5.74 -25.65 -49.62
N LEU A 8 -5.98 -26.94 -49.44
CA LEU A 8 -6.34 -27.51 -48.11
C LEU A 8 -5.19 -27.41 -47.09
N HIS A 9 -3.93 -27.57 -47.56
CA HIS A 9 -2.77 -27.47 -46.71
C HIS A 9 -2.50 -26.02 -46.26
N LEU A 10 -2.64 -25.06 -47.15
CA LEU A 10 -2.52 -23.62 -46.86
C LEU A 10 -3.59 -23.13 -45.88
N ASN A 11 -4.80 -23.64 -45.97
CA ASN A 11 -5.90 -23.28 -45.07
C ASN A 11 -5.67 -23.86 -43.64
N LYS A 12 -5.12 -25.08 -43.54
CA LYS A 12 -4.73 -25.68 -42.24
C LYS A 12 -3.63 -24.90 -41.54
N ILE A 13 -2.65 -24.37 -42.29
CA ILE A 13 -1.52 -23.58 -41.74
C ILE A 13 -2.03 -22.21 -41.28
N LYS A 14 -2.91 -21.55 -42.03
CA LYS A 14 -3.55 -20.29 -41.61
C LYS A 14 -4.38 -20.46 -40.32
N MET A 15 -5.18 -21.52 -40.25
CA MET A 15 -5.99 -21.79 -39.03
C MET A 15 -5.12 -22.12 -37.80
N LYS A 16 -3.99 -22.85 -37.97
CA LYS A 16 -3.05 -23.08 -36.85
C LYS A 16 -2.41 -21.79 -36.36
N LYS A 17 -1.96 -20.90 -37.26
CA LYS A 17 -1.38 -19.60 -36.89
C LYS A 17 -2.40 -18.70 -36.22
N ILE A 18 -3.65 -18.67 -36.66
CA ILE A 18 -4.73 -17.89 -36.02
C ILE A 18 -5.03 -18.44 -34.62
N LYS A 19 -5.09 -19.76 -34.42
CA LYS A 19 -5.30 -20.35 -33.08
C LYS A 19 -4.15 -20.07 -32.11
N VAL A 20 -2.90 -20.06 -32.59
CA VAL A 20 -1.73 -19.69 -31.78
C VAL A 20 -1.74 -18.20 -31.42
N LEU A 21 -2.07 -17.32 -32.36
CA LEU A 21 -2.23 -15.88 -32.08
C LEU A 21 -3.37 -15.60 -31.09
N LEU A 22 -4.51 -16.28 -31.24
CA LEU A 22 -5.65 -16.15 -30.32
C LEU A 22 -5.29 -16.68 -28.91
N GLY A 23 -4.54 -17.78 -28.83
CA GLY A 23 -4.02 -18.32 -27.57
C GLY A 23 -3.04 -17.37 -26.86
N LEU A 24 -2.14 -16.71 -27.59
CA LEU A 24 -1.24 -15.70 -27.05
C LEU A 24 -1.97 -14.45 -26.54
N PHE A 25 -3.05 -14.04 -27.20
CA PHE A 25 -3.83 -12.88 -26.80
C PHE A 25 -4.62 -13.10 -25.49
N ILE A 26 -5.04 -14.32 -25.22
CA ILE A 26 -5.77 -14.67 -23.98
C ILE A 26 -4.83 -14.69 -22.77
N ILE A 27 -3.55 -15.04 -22.95
CA ILE A 27 -2.55 -15.09 -21.85
C ILE A 27 -2.17 -13.69 -21.39
N SER A 28 -2.22 -12.67 -22.26
CA SER A 28 -1.88 -11.28 -21.91
C SER A 28 -2.94 -10.55 -21.06
N ALA A 29 -4.17 -11.08 -20.94
CA ALA A 29 -5.25 -10.45 -20.19
C ALA A 29 -5.25 -10.73 -18.67
N SER A 30 -4.33 -11.55 -18.15
CA SER A 30 -4.37 -12.03 -16.76
C SER A 30 -3.39 -11.32 -15.81
N LEU A 31 -2.80 -10.20 -16.19
CA LEU A 31 -1.90 -9.40 -15.32
C LEU A 31 -2.64 -8.29 -14.57
N SER A 32 -3.89 -8.55 -14.16
CA SER A 32 -4.55 -7.66 -13.20
C SER A 32 -3.92 -7.89 -11.82
N GLY A 33 -3.10 -6.95 -11.37
CA GLY A 33 -2.57 -6.95 -10.03
C GLY A 33 -3.70 -7.12 -9.02
N GLN A 34 -3.61 -8.13 -8.14
CA GLN A 34 -4.66 -8.40 -7.16
C GLN A 34 -4.56 -7.41 -6.00
N THR A 35 -5.65 -6.73 -5.69
CA THR A 35 -5.81 -6.01 -4.43
C THR A 35 -5.73 -7.00 -3.27
N ARG A 36 -4.97 -6.65 -2.23
CA ARG A 36 -4.84 -7.46 -1.01
C ARG A 36 -5.35 -6.66 0.18
N SER A 37 -6.22 -7.27 0.98
CA SER A 37 -6.80 -6.65 2.17
C SER A 37 -6.21 -7.25 3.44
N PHE A 38 -6.02 -6.41 4.45
CA PHE A 38 -5.49 -6.76 5.77
C PHE A 38 -6.36 -6.13 6.85
N GLY A 39 -6.59 -6.82 7.95
CA GLY A 39 -7.46 -6.36 9.04
C GLY A 39 -8.95 -6.47 8.70
N GLU A 40 -9.73 -5.54 9.23
CA GLU A 40 -11.18 -5.47 9.01
C GLU A 40 -11.49 -5.04 7.56
N LYS A 41 -12.64 -5.48 7.04
CA LYS A 41 -13.13 -5.02 5.74
C LYS A 41 -13.36 -3.51 5.77
N ILE A 42 -12.78 -2.80 4.82
CA ILE A 42 -13.02 -1.36 4.68
C ILE A 42 -14.39 -1.15 4.03
N GLU A 43 -15.29 -0.53 4.78
CA GLU A 43 -16.61 -0.15 4.32
C GLU A 43 -16.55 0.83 3.13
N GLU A 44 -17.58 0.82 2.28
CA GLU A 44 -17.76 1.87 1.27
C GLU A 44 -17.86 3.24 1.94
N GLY A 45 -17.42 4.30 1.27
CA GLY A 45 -17.45 5.65 1.81
C GLY A 45 -16.39 6.54 1.16
N SER A 46 -16.52 7.85 1.37
CA SER A 46 -15.62 8.84 0.76
C SER A 46 -14.20 8.74 1.33
N ILE A 47 -13.22 8.76 0.43
CA ILE A 47 -11.81 8.90 0.77
C ILE A 47 -11.55 10.39 1.03
N ILE A 48 -10.89 10.70 2.14
CA ILE A 48 -10.45 12.06 2.46
C ILE A 48 -9.27 12.40 1.54
N GLU A 49 -9.36 13.52 0.84
CA GLU A 49 -8.26 14.04 0.02
C GLU A 49 -7.07 14.43 0.91
N ASN A 50 -5.86 14.08 0.49
CA ASN A 50 -4.64 14.38 1.26
C ASN A 50 -4.47 15.87 1.54
N SER A 51 -4.89 16.74 0.64
CA SER A 51 -4.93 18.20 0.82
C SER A 51 -5.82 18.68 1.98
N LYS A 52 -6.83 17.91 2.36
CA LYS A 52 -7.77 18.24 3.44
C LYS A 52 -7.39 17.63 4.79
N ILE A 53 -6.55 16.59 4.79
CA ILE A 53 -6.25 15.83 6.00
C ILE A 53 -5.53 16.67 7.06
N GLN A 54 -4.62 17.56 6.65
CA GLN A 54 -3.88 18.41 7.57
C GLN A 54 -4.81 19.40 8.28
N ASN A 55 -5.79 19.97 7.58
CA ASN A 55 -6.78 20.85 8.17
C ASN A 55 -7.68 20.11 9.21
N LEU A 56 -7.96 18.83 8.98
CA LEU A 56 -8.68 18.01 9.94
C LEU A 56 -7.84 17.78 11.22
N PHE A 57 -6.56 17.55 11.12
CA PHE A 57 -5.65 17.46 12.26
C PHE A 57 -5.54 18.77 13.05
N LEU A 58 -5.72 19.92 12.41
CA LEU A 58 -5.72 21.22 13.09
C LEU A 58 -7.07 21.48 13.79
N ALA A 59 -8.17 21.01 13.21
CA ALA A 59 -9.52 21.29 13.68
C ALA A 59 -10.05 20.27 14.70
N LYS A 60 -9.49 19.08 14.78
CA LYS A 60 -10.01 17.96 15.59
C LYS A 60 -8.91 17.24 16.32
N GLU A 61 -9.16 16.86 17.58
CA GLU A 61 -8.25 15.99 18.34
C GLU A 61 -8.20 14.57 17.78
N LYS A 62 -9.39 14.03 17.41
CA LYS A 62 -9.57 12.70 16.82
C LYS A 62 -10.67 12.70 15.78
N PHE A 63 -10.51 11.88 14.74
CA PHE A 63 -11.54 11.69 13.73
C PHE A 63 -11.37 10.36 13.00
N ASN A 64 -12.48 9.80 12.51
CA ASN A 64 -12.41 8.64 11.61
C ASN A 64 -11.92 9.09 10.23
N ALA A 65 -10.91 8.41 9.73
CA ALA A 65 -10.29 8.69 8.44
C ALA A 65 -10.32 7.47 7.54
N LYS A 66 -10.59 7.72 6.25
CA LYS A 66 -10.34 6.79 5.16
C LYS A 66 -9.48 7.52 4.15
N LEU A 67 -8.24 7.06 3.98
CA LEU A 67 -7.20 7.71 3.18
C LEU A 67 -6.75 6.81 2.06
N LYS A 68 -6.43 7.39 0.91
CA LYS A 68 -5.59 6.76 -0.12
C LYS A 68 -4.26 7.48 -0.14
N ALA A 69 -3.17 6.76 0.10
CA ALA A 69 -1.84 7.36 0.18
C ALA A 69 -0.74 6.36 -0.20
N LYS A 70 0.43 6.90 -0.50
CA LYS A 70 1.63 6.13 -0.80
C LYS A 70 2.36 5.77 0.49
N VAL A 71 2.82 4.53 0.57
CA VAL A 71 3.65 4.06 1.68
C VAL A 71 5.06 4.61 1.53
N THR A 72 5.52 5.37 2.52
CA THR A 72 6.90 5.92 2.57
C THR A 72 7.83 5.06 3.40
N ASP A 73 7.29 4.33 4.39
CA ASP A 73 8.08 3.48 5.27
C ASP A 73 7.24 2.34 5.85
N VAL A 74 7.90 1.26 6.30
CA VAL A 74 7.25 0.09 6.90
C VAL A 74 8.21 -0.62 7.85
N CYS A 75 7.69 -1.13 8.96
CA CYS A 75 8.46 -1.94 9.91
C CYS A 75 9.10 -3.14 9.22
N GLN A 76 10.45 -3.16 9.15
CA GLN A 76 11.21 -4.23 8.49
C GLN A 76 11.30 -5.50 9.33
N MET A 77 10.96 -5.43 10.62
CA MET A 77 10.91 -6.60 11.49
C MET A 77 9.69 -7.49 11.18
N LYS A 78 8.48 -6.91 11.23
CA LYS A 78 7.23 -7.66 11.12
C LYS A 78 6.16 -7.03 10.23
N GLY A 79 6.36 -5.79 9.74
CA GLY A 79 5.29 -5.04 9.06
C GLY A 79 4.18 -4.60 10.01
N CYS A 80 4.50 -4.30 11.28
CA CYS A 80 3.55 -3.98 12.34
C CYS A 80 3.14 -2.50 12.40
N TRP A 81 3.77 -1.66 11.61
CA TRP A 81 3.44 -0.26 11.36
C TRP A 81 3.89 0.15 9.96
N MET A 82 3.33 1.24 9.46
CA MET A 82 3.77 1.88 8.22
C MET A 82 3.65 3.39 8.33
N LYS A 83 4.31 4.13 7.43
CA LYS A 83 4.10 5.56 7.21
C LYS A 83 3.48 5.80 5.85
N LEU A 84 2.60 6.80 5.80
CA LEU A 84 1.92 7.19 4.59
C LEU A 84 2.16 8.68 4.32
N GLU A 85 2.50 9.01 3.08
CA GLU A 85 2.62 10.39 2.61
C GLU A 85 1.25 11.06 2.52
N ILE A 86 1.08 12.21 3.19
CA ILE A 86 -0.17 12.98 3.20
C ILE A 86 -0.02 14.38 2.60
N GLY A 87 1.04 14.60 1.83
CA GLY A 87 1.37 15.88 1.19
C GLY A 87 2.26 16.77 2.04
N ASP A 88 2.85 17.81 1.41
CA ASP A 88 3.74 18.81 2.02
C ASP A 88 4.88 18.20 2.86
N GLU A 89 5.50 17.14 2.35
CA GLU A 89 6.58 16.39 3.02
C GLU A 89 6.21 15.87 4.43
N LYS A 90 4.91 15.69 4.69
CA LYS A 90 4.39 15.16 5.95
C LYS A 90 3.94 13.73 5.81
N ASP A 91 4.25 12.94 6.81
CA ASP A 91 3.83 11.56 6.96
C ASP A 91 2.83 11.41 8.10
N ILE A 92 1.95 10.42 7.96
CA ILE A 92 1.15 9.90 9.06
C ILE A 92 1.68 8.52 9.47
N MET A 93 1.93 8.34 10.75
CA MET A 93 2.31 7.04 11.33
C MET A 93 1.06 6.19 11.50
N VAL A 94 1.06 5.02 10.88
CA VAL A 94 -0.06 4.07 10.94
C VAL A 94 0.34 2.86 11.77
N ASN A 95 -0.31 2.69 12.90
CA ASN A 95 -0.24 1.49 13.73
C ASN A 95 -1.51 0.68 13.54
N PHE A 96 -1.44 -0.64 13.64
CA PHE A 96 -2.60 -1.50 13.45
C PHE A 96 -3.29 -1.77 14.78
N LYS A 97 -4.62 -1.64 14.78
CA LYS A 97 -5.45 -1.80 15.98
C LYS A 97 -5.16 -3.13 16.66
N ASP A 98 -4.83 -3.06 17.95
CA ASP A 98 -4.59 -4.21 18.83
C ASP A 98 -3.53 -5.20 18.28
N TYR A 99 -2.62 -4.75 17.38
CA TYR A 99 -1.67 -5.63 16.67
C TYR A 99 -2.35 -6.81 15.96
N SER A 100 -3.60 -6.66 15.54
CA SER A 100 -4.43 -7.75 15.02
C SER A 100 -4.04 -8.22 13.62
N PHE A 101 -3.26 -7.43 12.87
CA PHE A 101 -2.76 -7.78 11.53
C PHE A 101 -1.44 -7.06 11.22
N PHE A 102 -0.78 -7.51 10.15
CA PHE A 102 0.47 -6.94 9.65
C PHE A 102 0.40 -6.78 8.13
N VAL A 103 1.22 -5.87 7.59
CA VAL A 103 1.35 -5.67 6.15
C VAL A 103 2.67 -6.26 5.64
N PRO A 104 2.78 -6.59 4.34
CA PRO A 104 4.05 -7.03 3.76
C PRO A 104 5.12 -5.95 3.86
N LYS A 105 6.38 -6.36 4.09
CA LYS A 105 7.51 -5.43 4.24
C LYS A 105 7.94 -4.75 2.93
N ASN A 106 7.59 -5.33 1.81
CA ASN A 106 7.98 -4.85 0.46
C ASN A 106 6.92 -3.97 -0.20
N ILE A 107 6.25 -3.12 0.59
CA ILE A 107 5.18 -2.24 0.10
C ILE A 107 5.57 -0.76 0.04
N ILE A 108 6.80 -0.42 0.39
CA ILE A 108 7.30 0.95 0.23
C ILE A 108 7.15 1.38 -1.23
N GLY A 109 6.62 2.58 -1.46
CA GLY A 109 6.33 3.14 -2.77
C GLY A 109 4.99 2.70 -3.38
N LYS A 110 4.29 1.72 -2.78
CA LYS A 110 2.95 1.30 -3.22
C LYS A 110 1.86 2.17 -2.62
N GLU A 111 0.72 2.20 -3.29
CA GLU A 111 -0.48 2.88 -2.79
C GLU A 111 -1.33 1.93 -1.93
N VAL A 112 -1.90 2.49 -0.87
CA VAL A 112 -2.83 1.79 0.01
C VAL A 112 -4.08 2.64 0.24
N ILE A 113 -5.20 1.97 0.53
CA ILE A 113 -6.35 2.59 1.19
C ILE A 113 -6.34 2.10 2.63
N VAL A 114 -6.38 3.03 3.58
CA VAL A 114 -6.40 2.74 5.00
C VAL A 114 -7.63 3.37 5.66
N SER A 115 -8.24 2.66 6.61
CA SER A 115 -9.37 3.16 7.40
C SER A 115 -9.09 2.97 8.88
N GLY A 116 -9.36 4.01 9.68
CA GLY A 116 -9.12 3.98 11.12
C GLY A 116 -9.38 5.32 11.81
N GLU A 117 -8.93 5.44 13.06
CA GLU A 117 -8.99 6.67 13.85
C GLU A 117 -7.67 7.44 13.71
N ALA A 118 -7.76 8.70 13.27
CA ALA A 118 -6.63 9.61 13.11
C ALA A 118 -6.59 10.63 14.25
N PHE A 119 -5.39 10.95 14.76
CA PHE A 119 -5.15 11.88 15.86
C PHE A 119 -3.71 12.38 15.86
N LYS A 120 -3.45 13.50 16.57
CA LYS A 120 -2.10 13.94 16.88
C LYS A 120 -1.64 13.35 18.20
N ARG A 121 -0.37 13.05 18.31
CA ARG A 121 0.24 12.64 19.58
C ARG A 121 1.70 13.04 19.67
N ASN A 122 2.14 13.23 20.92
CA ASN A 122 3.56 13.32 21.21
C ASN A 122 4.13 11.91 21.31
N ILE A 123 5.24 11.68 20.62
CA ILE A 123 5.99 10.44 20.63
C ILE A 123 7.30 10.66 21.40
N SER A 124 7.59 9.77 22.33
CA SER A 124 8.79 9.86 23.16
C SER A 124 10.08 9.54 22.37
N VAL A 125 11.21 9.96 22.91
CA VAL A 125 12.54 9.61 22.37
C VAL A 125 12.72 8.10 22.26
N ASP A 126 12.30 7.35 23.29
CA ASP A 126 12.44 5.89 23.29
C ASP A 126 11.60 5.22 22.22
N GLU A 127 10.38 5.70 22.00
CA GLU A 127 9.51 5.19 20.94
C GLU A 127 10.04 5.57 19.54
N LEU A 128 10.58 6.77 19.37
CA LEU A 128 11.26 7.17 18.13
C LEU A 128 12.46 6.28 17.81
N LYS A 129 13.28 5.98 18.82
CA LYS A 129 14.41 5.06 18.71
C LYS A 129 13.96 3.64 18.41
N HIS A 130 12.85 3.19 18.98
CA HIS A 130 12.26 1.90 18.66
C HIS A 130 11.87 1.81 17.18
N TYR A 131 11.16 2.80 16.64
CA TYR A 131 10.83 2.84 15.22
C TYR A 131 12.06 2.91 14.30
N ALA A 132 13.11 3.60 14.73
CA ALA A 132 14.37 3.65 13.98
C ALA A 132 15.05 2.25 13.92
N ARG A 133 15.06 1.50 15.03
CA ARG A 133 15.54 0.10 15.06
C ARG A 133 14.69 -0.80 14.16
N ASP A 134 13.38 -0.65 14.19
CA ASP A 134 12.46 -1.43 13.37
C ASP A 134 12.66 -1.21 11.86
N ARG A 135 13.18 -0.04 11.46
CA ARG A 135 13.60 0.26 10.09
C ARG A 135 14.95 -0.35 9.73
N GLY A 136 15.74 -0.75 10.72
CA GLY A 136 17.10 -1.24 10.51
C GLY A 136 18.17 -0.13 10.51
N GLU A 137 17.88 1.04 11.12
CA GLU A 137 18.85 2.11 11.29
C GLU A 137 20.00 1.66 12.19
N ASN A 138 21.19 2.20 11.94
CA ASN A 138 22.35 1.92 12.78
C ASN A 138 22.33 2.76 14.07
N GLU A 139 23.01 2.29 15.12
CA GLU A 139 23.02 2.93 16.43
C GLU A 139 23.58 4.36 16.40
N SER A 140 24.46 4.73 15.44
CA SER A 140 24.97 6.09 15.32
C SER A 140 23.86 7.08 14.90
N VAL A 141 22.93 6.66 14.01
CA VAL A 141 21.77 7.46 13.63
C VAL A 141 20.75 7.49 14.76
N ILE A 142 20.49 6.34 15.41
CA ILE A 142 19.53 6.22 16.51
C ILE A 142 19.94 7.09 17.70
N SER A 143 21.25 7.21 18.00
CA SER A 143 21.76 8.02 19.10
C SER A 143 21.50 9.51 18.93
N LEU A 144 21.33 10.00 17.69
CA LEU A 144 21.01 11.40 17.39
C LEU A 144 19.56 11.78 17.70
N ILE A 145 18.70 10.81 17.99
CA ILE A 145 17.31 11.05 18.38
C ILE A 145 17.30 11.41 19.87
N VAL A 146 17.19 12.69 20.18
CA VAL A 146 17.31 13.21 21.56
C VAL A 146 16.08 14.00 22.03
N GLU A 147 15.14 14.31 21.11
CA GLU A 147 13.95 15.10 21.44
C GLU A 147 12.66 14.35 21.06
N PRO A 148 11.60 14.50 21.86
CA PRO A 148 10.27 14.00 21.52
C PRO A 148 9.71 14.80 20.33
N LYS A 149 8.73 14.24 19.63
CA LYS A 149 8.15 14.87 18.46
C LYS A 149 6.62 14.73 18.45
N GLU A 150 5.90 15.79 18.10
CA GLU A 150 4.49 15.68 17.72
C GLU A 150 4.38 15.08 16.33
N ILE A 151 3.54 14.07 16.16
CA ILE A 151 3.30 13.39 14.91
C ILE A 151 1.80 13.23 14.62
N TYR A 152 1.47 13.13 13.35
CA TYR A 152 0.18 12.62 12.92
C TYR A 152 0.18 11.09 13.01
N SER A 153 -0.87 10.53 13.59
CA SER A 153 -1.04 9.10 13.81
C SER A 153 -2.39 8.62 13.33
N LEU A 154 -2.45 7.34 12.94
CA LEU A 154 -3.69 6.66 12.58
C LEU A 154 -3.65 5.25 13.16
N THR A 155 -4.64 4.90 13.97
CA THR A 155 -4.88 3.51 14.38
C THR A 155 -5.75 2.84 13.34
N ALA A 156 -5.14 2.07 12.47
CA ALA A 156 -5.83 1.42 11.36
C ALA A 156 -6.60 0.19 11.80
N LYS A 157 -7.85 0.09 11.35
CA LYS A 157 -8.70 -1.10 11.46
C LYS A 157 -8.53 -2.01 10.25
N GLY A 158 -8.30 -1.44 9.07
CA GLY A 158 -8.12 -2.17 7.82
C GLY A 158 -7.24 -1.43 6.83
N VAL A 159 -6.59 -2.19 5.96
CA VAL A 159 -5.72 -1.72 4.88
C VAL A 159 -6.02 -2.49 3.61
N ILE A 160 -6.12 -1.80 2.48
CA ILE A 160 -6.17 -2.38 1.13
C ILE A 160 -4.90 -1.96 0.41
N LEU A 161 -4.07 -2.93 0.03
CA LEU A 161 -2.91 -2.71 -0.84
C LEU A 161 -3.38 -2.71 -2.29
N LEU A 162 -3.13 -1.62 -3.00
CA LEU A 162 -3.45 -1.48 -4.41
C LEU A 162 -2.38 -2.15 -5.29
N PRO A 163 -2.72 -2.54 -6.52
CA PRO A 163 -1.82 -3.22 -7.46
C PRO A 163 -0.55 -2.46 -7.79
#